data_13c800ddc2188e81e8f820ce30643a53
#
_entry.id   13c800ddc2188e81e8f820ce30643a53
#
_cell.length_a   1.000
_cell.length_b   1.000
_cell.length_c   1.000
_cell.angle_alpha   90.00
_cell.angle_beta   90.00
_cell.angle_gamma   90.00
#
_symmetry.space_group_name_H-M   'P 1'
#
loop_
_entity.id
_entity.type
_entity.pdbx_description
1 polymer ?
#
loop_
_entity_poly.entity_id
_entity_poly.type
_entity_poly.pdbx_seq_one_letter_code
_entity_poly.pdbx_strand_id
1 'polypeptide(L)'
;MSFFDCLPCFILNHTPKIIAAFEMDFLRNLSDFQKAIPRGEKFTLILQLGWSAELPEVADELKIRLTKAKNAFPEARFIILANAPAEVEIIKEFCEVYLASHNAFLDPARYPLAKMGKQKFDALYIARITPFKRHYLAEQIRKLHLIGSYSEKEKEYFTQTISQFPNAVWTQKVPSFFIGQEICKAACGLALSAVEGAMFSCGEYSLCGVPVVNTGNLGGRDTLLPEFAVRYAEDTPESVAEQVDYWGNNRISPGEIREGFLKLANQQKELVQDLINSIAGKKVYLPHKLNIRCRLLPHTKLLHGIRRVK
;
A
#
# COMPACT_ATOMS: atom_id res chain seq x y z
N MET A 1 10.17 -27.88 -12.32
CA MET A 1 10.13 -26.96 -11.16
C MET A 1 8.68 -26.87 -10.71
N SER A 2 8.33 -27.38 -9.55
CA SER A 2 6.95 -27.28 -9.07
C SER A 2 6.67 -25.83 -8.69
N PHE A 3 5.45 -25.38 -8.91
CA PHE A 3 4.95 -24.04 -8.57
C PHE A 3 5.10 -23.68 -7.07
N PHE A 4 5.36 -24.67 -6.23
CA PHE A 4 5.48 -24.58 -4.78
C PHE A 4 6.89 -24.25 -4.26
N ASP A 5 7.88 -24.19 -5.17
CA ASP A 5 9.29 -23.96 -4.78
C ASP A 5 9.71 -22.49 -4.74
N CYS A 6 8.77 -21.56 -4.83
CA CYS A 6 9.07 -20.15 -4.94
C CYS A 6 8.76 -19.40 -3.63
N LEU A 7 9.72 -18.62 -3.12
CA LEU A 7 9.53 -17.77 -1.97
C LEU A 7 9.05 -16.37 -2.38
N PRO A 8 8.17 -15.73 -1.60
CA PRO A 8 7.62 -14.41 -1.91
C PRO A 8 8.65 -13.30 -1.58
N CYS A 9 9.70 -13.20 -2.37
CA CYS A 9 10.77 -12.22 -2.19
C CYS A 9 11.44 -11.85 -3.51
N PHE A 10 12.24 -10.79 -3.47
CA PHE A 10 13.12 -10.35 -4.55
C PHE A 10 14.56 -10.46 -4.13
N ILE A 11 15.41 -11.01 -4.97
CA ILE A 11 16.86 -10.86 -4.85
C ILE A 11 17.23 -9.58 -5.61
N LEU A 12 17.59 -8.54 -4.86
CA LEU A 12 18.00 -7.25 -5.41
C LEU A 12 19.48 -7.26 -5.83
N ASN A 13 20.30 -8.00 -5.11
CA ASN A 13 21.73 -8.19 -5.41
C ASN A 13 22.17 -9.57 -4.92
N HIS A 14 23.11 -10.21 -5.64
CA HIS A 14 23.61 -11.54 -5.28
C HIS A 14 24.87 -11.49 -4.41
N THR A 15 25.71 -10.46 -4.58
CA THR A 15 26.99 -10.34 -3.83
C THR A 15 27.28 -8.87 -3.56
N PRO A 16 27.15 -8.39 -2.31
CA PRO A 16 26.53 -9.07 -1.18
C PRO A 16 25.05 -9.40 -1.45
N LYS A 17 24.53 -10.47 -0.86
CA LYS A 17 23.14 -10.87 -1.06
C LYS A 17 22.19 -9.87 -0.38
N ILE A 18 21.26 -9.31 -1.15
CA ILE A 18 20.22 -8.40 -0.68
C ILE A 18 18.87 -8.94 -1.13
N ILE A 19 17.99 -9.18 -0.17
CA ILE A 19 16.64 -9.73 -0.40
C ILE A 19 15.62 -8.68 0.05
N ALA A 20 14.57 -8.48 -0.74
CA ALA A 20 13.42 -7.67 -0.36
C ALA A 20 12.15 -8.50 -0.35
N ALA A 21 11.29 -8.28 0.65
CA ALA A 21 10.00 -8.95 0.78
C ALA A 21 9.00 -8.06 1.53
N PHE A 22 7.71 -8.41 1.47
CA PHE A 22 6.80 -7.92 2.50
C PHE A 22 7.08 -8.63 3.82
N GLU A 23 7.04 -7.88 4.90
CA GLU A 23 7.28 -8.37 6.26
C GLU A 23 6.41 -9.59 6.57
N MET A 24 5.10 -9.49 6.32
CA MET A 24 4.16 -10.59 6.57
C MET A 24 4.46 -11.84 5.73
N ASP A 25 4.87 -11.66 4.47
CA ASP A 25 5.18 -12.77 3.57
C ASP A 25 6.46 -13.50 4.00
N PHE A 26 7.47 -12.76 4.44
CA PHE A 26 8.69 -13.35 4.96
C PHE A 26 8.44 -14.07 6.30
N LEU A 27 7.84 -13.36 7.26
CA LEU A 27 7.71 -13.86 8.64
C LEU A 27 6.72 -15.04 8.74
N ARG A 28 5.70 -15.11 7.90
CA ARG A 28 4.79 -16.25 7.82
C ARG A 28 5.39 -17.49 7.15
N ASN A 29 6.37 -17.32 6.27
CA ASN A 29 7.02 -18.40 5.55
C ASN A 29 8.46 -18.62 6.03
N LEU A 30 8.79 -18.25 7.27
CA LEU A 30 10.14 -18.30 7.83
C LEU A 30 10.78 -19.69 7.69
N SER A 31 10.02 -20.77 7.91
CA SER A 31 10.50 -22.14 7.75
C SER A 31 10.94 -22.49 6.33
N ASP A 32 10.26 -21.93 5.33
CA ASP A 32 10.59 -22.17 3.92
C ASP A 32 11.83 -21.36 3.51
N PHE A 33 11.97 -20.15 4.06
CA PHE A 33 13.21 -19.37 3.92
C PHE A 33 14.41 -20.10 4.57
N GLN A 34 14.23 -20.72 5.74
CA GLN A 34 15.29 -21.52 6.39
C GLN A 34 15.72 -22.73 5.55
N LYS A 35 14.81 -23.35 4.79
CA LYS A 35 15.15 -24.45 3.87
C LYS A 35 15.91 -23.95 2.63
N ALA A 36 15.64 -22.70 2.21
CA ALA A 36 16.17 -22.15 0.97
C ALA A 36 17.48 -21.38 1.14
N ILE A 37 17.71 -20.81 2.32
CA ILE A 37 18.91 -20.03 2.65
C ILE A 37 19.83 -20.91 3.51
N PRO A 38 21.07 -21.18 3.09
CA PRO A 38 22.03 -21.96 3.88
C PRO A 38 22.25 -21.37 5.27
N ARG A 39 22.42 -22.25 6.26
CA ARG A 39 22.72 -21.82 7.62
C ARG A 39 24.04 -21.06 7.67
N GLY A 40 24.07 -19.90 8.32
CA GLY A 40 25.29 -19.06 8.43
C GLY A 40 25.54 -18.18 7.21
N GLU A 41 24.65 -18.18 6.21
CA GLU A 41 24.76 -17.26 5.09
C GLU A 41 24.55 -15.81 5.55
N LYS A 42 25.45 -14.91 5.09
CA LYS A 42 25.33 -13.45 5.33
C LYS A 42 24.49 -12.83 4.23
N PHE A 43 23.43 -12.12 4.63
CA PHE A 43 22.59 -11.37 3.69
C PHE A 43 21.92 -10.18 4.40
N THR A 44 21.46 -9.22 3.59
CA THR A 44 20.58 -8.15 4.07
C THR A 44 19.16 -8.45 3.64
N LEU A 45 18.23 -8.36 4.58
CA LEU A 45 16.81 -8.50 4.33
C LEU A 45 16.11 -7.16 4.53
N ILE A 46 15.51 -6.65 3.47
CA ILE A 46 14.72 -5.42 3.47
C ILE A 46 13.25 -5.81 3.47
N LEU A 47 12.54 -5.46 4.53
CA LEU A 47 11.15 -5.83 4.76
C LEU A 47 10.24 -4.61 4.64
N GLN A 48 9.35 -4.62 3.67
CA GLN A 48 8.29 -3.63 3.56
C GLN A 48 7.19 -3.93 4.57
N LEU A 49 6.88 -2.96 5.43
CA LEU A 49 5.79 -3.10 6.40
C LEU A 49 4.44 -3.18 5.70
N GLY A 50 3.61 -4.14 6.11
CA GLY A 50 2.31 -4.41 5.48
C GLY A 50 1.13 -3.79 6.21
N TRP A 51 1.23 -3.60 7.54
CA TRP A 51 0.18 -3.08 8.39
C TRP A 51 0.76 -2.05 9.36
N SER A 52 -0.09 -1.20 9.99
CA SER A 52 0.40 -0.14 10.85
C SER A 52 0.96 -0.67 12.18
N ALA A 53 2.22 -0.34 12.44
CA ALA A 53 2.88 -0.60 13.73
C ALA A 53 2.54 0.46 14.81
N GLU A 54 1.68 1.44 14.52
CA GLU A 54 1.16 2.36 15.52
C GLU A 54 0.14 1.69 16.45
N LEU A 55 -0.39 0.52 16.06
CA LEU A 55 -1.15 -0.34 16.94
C LEU A 55 -0.19 -1.14 17.82
N PRO A 56 -0.26 -1.03 19.17
CA PRO A 56 0.68 -1.70 20.07
C PRO A 56 0.77 -3.21 19.86
N GLU A 57 -0.38 -3.86 19.65
CA GLU A 57 -0.44 -5.30 19.39
C GLU A 57 0.25 -5.71 18.08
N VAL A 58 0.25 -4.84 17.06
CA VAL A 58 0.97 -5.08 15.80
C VAL A 58 2.47 -4.90 15.99
N ALA A 59 2.88 -3.87 16.72
CA ALA A 59 4.29 -3.63 17.05
C ALA A 59 4.90 -4.77 17.87
N ASP A 60 4.18 -5.24 18.89
CA ASP A 60 4.61 -6.36 19.74
C ASP A 60 4.72 -7.66 18.94
N GLU A 61 3.73 -7.96 18.10
CA GLU A 61 3.76 -9.14 17.23
C GLU A 61 4.93 -9.07 16.24
N LEU A 62 5.18 -7.91 15.65
CA LEU A 62 6.31 -7.65 14.75
C LEU A 62 7.64 -7.91 15.46
N LYS A 63 7.82 -7.39 16.68
CA LYS A 63 9.01 -7.58 17.50
C LYS A 63 9.25 -9.06 17.81
N ILE A 64 8.21 -9.79 18.21
CA ILE A 64 8.29 -11.24 18.49
C ILE A 64 8.70 -12.01 17.23
N ARG A 65 8.07 -11.73 16.11
CA ARG A 65 8.36 -12.42 14.84
C ARG A 65 9.75 -12.10 14.32
N LEU A 66 10.21 -10.85 14.42
CA LEU A 66 11.56 -10.46 14.05
C LEU A 66 12.61 -11.11 14.94
N THR A 67 12.35 -11.25 16.24
CA THR A 67 13.24 -11.97 17.15
C THR A 67 13.41 -13.44 16.72
N LYS A 68 12.31 -14.11 16.36
CA LYS A 68 12.37 -15.46 15.80
C LYS A 68 13.18 -15.52 14.50
N ALA A 69 13.00 -14.54 13.62
CA ALA A 69 13.70 -14.47 12.35
C ALA A 69 15.20 -14.19 12.55
N LYS A 70 15.59 -13.30 13.47
CA LYS A 70 16.98 -13.02 13.82
C LYS A 70 17.67 -14.27 14.42
N ASN A 71 16.96 -15.03 15.25
CA ASN A 71 17.48 -16.31 15.77
C ASN A 71 17.65 -17.37 14.66
N ALA A 72 16.76 -17.37 13.67
CA ALA A 72 16.84 -18.27 12.53
C ALA A 72 17.99 -17.91 11.57
N PHE A 73 18.31 -16.64 11.44
CA PHE A 73 19.33 -16.06 10.56
C PHE A 73 20.24 -15.08 11.32
N PRO A 74 21.13 -15.57 12.22
CA PRO A 74 21.93 -14.70 13.09
C PRO A 74 22.92 -13.82 12.33
N GLU A 75 23.33 -14.21 11.12
CA GLU A 75 24.24 -13.45 10.26
C GLU A 75 23.53 -12.47 9.32
N ALA A 76 22.20 -12.42 9.36
CA ALA A 76 21.44 -11.54 8.51
C ALA A 76 21.26 -10.14 9.13
N ARG A 77 21.38 -9.09 8.30
CA ARG A 77 20.97 -7.73 8.65
C ARG A 77 19.50 -7.55 8.29
N PHE A 78 18.68 -7.12 9.23
CA PHE A 78 17.26 -6.85 9.03
C PHE A 78 17.01 -5.36 8.97
N ILE A 79 16.32 -4.91 7.94
CA ILE A 79 15.92 -3.51 7.73
C ILE A 79 14.43 -3.49 7.43
N ILE A 80 13.69 -2.59 8.07
CA ILE A 80 12.27 -2.37 7.82
C ILE A 80 12.08 -1.07 7.03
N LEU A 81 11.20 -1.11 6.03
CA LEU A 81 10.66 0.07 5.37
C LEU A 81 9.27 0.34 5.95
N ALA A 82 9.17 1.41 6.74
CA ALA A 82 7.93 1.85 7.37
C ALA A 82 7.11 2.75 6.43
N ASN A 83 5.80 2.80 6.62
CA ASN A 83 4.90 3.59 5.80
C ASN A 83 4.62 4.98 6.36
N ALA A 84 4.81 5.17 7.68
CA ALA A 84 4.56 6.42 8.40
C ALA A 84 5.75 6.84 9.29
N PRO A 85 5.94 8.16 9.52
CA PRO A 85 6.99 8.62 10.46
C PRO A 85 6.83 8.07 11.87
N ALA A 86 5.59 7.98 12.39
CA ALA A 86 5.32 7.42 13.72
C ALA A 86 5.76 5.95 13.84
N GLU A 87 5.59 5.15 12.79
CA GLU A 87 6.07 3.77 12.76
C GLU A 87 7.60 3.67 12.84
N VAL A 88 8.32 4.65 12.24
CA VAL A 88 9.79 4.71 12.34
C VAL A 88 10.20 4.89 13.80
N GLU A 89 9.54 5.79 14.53
CA GLU A 89 9.85 6.04 15.96
C GLU A 89 9.62 4.81 16.83
N ILE A 90 8.62 4.01 16.52
CA ILE A 90 8.32 2.77 17.26
C ILE A 90 9.31 1.66 16.90
N ILE A 91 9.56 1.45 15.61
CA ILE A 91 10.34 0.30 15.12
C ILE A 91 11.84 0.48 15.38
N LYS A 92 12.37 1.71 15.41
CA LYS A 92 13.80 1.99 15.65
C LYS A 92 14.30 1.43 17.00
N GLU A 93 13.41 1.22 17.96
CA GLU A 93 13.74 0.66 19.27
C GLU A 93 14.20 -0.81 19.21
N PHE A 94 13.86 -1.55 18.13
CA PHE A 94 14.17 -2.98 18.03
C PHE A 94 14.67 -3.45 16.66
N CYS A 95 14.59 -2.60 15.63
CA CYS A 95 15.07 -2.91 14.28
C CYS A 95 15.53 -1.64 13.55
N GLU A 96 16.52 -1.81 12.67
CA GLU A 96 16.89 -0.77 11.72
C GLU A 96 15.70 -0.48 10.80
N VAL A 97 15.35 0.82 10.63
CA VAL A 97 14.14 1.23 9.93
C VAL A 97 14.36 2.51 9.14
N TYR A 98 13.70 2.60 7.99
CA TYR A 98 13.67 3.80 7.14
C TYR A 98 12.24 4.10 6.72
N LEU A 99 11.93 5.39 6.54
CA LEU A 99 10.63 5.80 6.00
C LEU A 99 10.62 5.60 4.49
N ALA A 100 9.88 4.60 4.04
CA ALA A 100 9.63 4.38 2.62
C ALA A 100 8.31 3.63 2.45
N SER A 101 7.25 4.37 2.19
CA SER A 101 5.92 3.80 1.94
C SER A 101 5.92 2.92 0.70
N HIS A 102 5.23 1.79 0.76
CA HIS A 102 5.07 0.92 -0.39
C HIS A 102 4.37 1.62 -1.58
N ASN A 103 3.57 2.65 -1.33
CA ASN A 103 2.96 3.47 -2.38
C ASN A 103 4.00 4.25 -3.21
N ALA A 104 5.19 4.53 -2.67
CA ALA A 104 6.25 5.17 -3.44
C ALA A 104 6.65 4.35 -4.67
N PHE A 105 6.54 3.03 -4.62
CA PHE A 105 6.95 2.12 -5.68
C PHE A 105 5.85 1.77 -6.69
N LEU A 106 4.71 2.48 -6.68
CA LEU A 106 3.69 2.34 -7.72
C LEU A 106 4.27 2.79 -9.08
N ASP A 107 3.91 2.06 -10.15
CA ASP A 107 4.36 2.36 -11.51
C ASP A 107 3.44 3.43 -12.15
N PRO A 108 3.91 4.67 -12.34
CA PRO A 108 3.07 5.75 -12.88
C PRO A 108 2.52 5.48 -14.29
N ALA A 109 3.23 4.67 -15.08
CA ALA A 109 2.81 4.36 -16.45
C ALA A 109 1.51 3.54 -16.53
N ARG A 110 1.08 2.94 -15.41
CA ARG A 110 -0.16 2.15 -15.34
C ARG A 110 -1.40 2.97 -15.08
N TYR A 111 -1.26 4.23 -14.73
CA TYR A 111 -2.36 5.08 -14.30
C TYR A 111 -2.55 6.23 -15.28
N PRO A 112 -3.69 6.29 -16.01
CA PRO A 112 -4.00 7.43 -16.87
C PRO A 112 -4.27 8.67 -16.03
N LEU A 113 -4.11 9.86 -16.59
CA LEU A 113 -4.58 11.09 -15.97
C LEU A 113 -6.07 11.28 -16.17
N ALA A 114 -6.77 11.68 -15.12
CA ALA A 114 -8.17 12.09 -15.19
C ALA A 114 -8.35 13.30 -16.10
N LYS A 115 -9.50 13.38 -16.76
CA LYS A 115 -9.86 14.52 -17.62
C LYS A 115 -10.83 15.40 -16.86
N MET A 116 -10.49 16.67 -16.70
CA MET A 116 -11.35 17.63 -16.03
C MET A 116 -12.74 17.72 -16.70
N GLY A 117 -13.78 17.80 -15.88
CA GLY A 117 -15.16 17.96 -16.36
C GLY A 117 -15.80 16.70 -16.96
N LYS A 118 -15.15 15.52 -16.87
CA LYS A 118 -15.68 14.25 -17.38
C LYS A 118 -15.97 13.22 -16.29
N GLN A 119 -16.10 13.68 -15.04
CA GLN A 119 -16.42 12.81 -13.92
C GLN A 119 -17.89 12.36 -13.99
N LYS A 120 -18.09 11.06 -13.78
CA LYS A 120 -19.40 10.41 -13.72
C LYS A 120 -19.91 10.30 -12.28
N PHE A 121 -18.99 10.21 -11.34
CA PHE A 121 -19.26 10.01 -9.91
C PHE A 121 -18.72 11.17 -9.11
N ASP A 122 -19.41 11.51 -8.02
CA ASP A 122 -18.95 12.50 -7.05
C ASP A 122 -17.75 11.95 -6.28
N ALA A 123 -17.80 10.67 -5.90
CA ALA A 123 -16.69 10.00 -5.25
C ALA A 123 -16.55 8.52 -5.66
N LEU A 124 -15.34 8.00 -5.50
CA LEU A 124 -15.00 6.58 -5.65
C LEU A 124 -14.35 6.06 -4.37
N TYR A 125 -14.81 4.92 -3.88
CA TYR A 125 -14.15 4.21 -2.78
C TYR A 125 -13.66 2.84 -3.22
N ILE A 126 -12.33 2.67 -3.30
CA ILE A 126 -11.69 1.39 -3.61
C ILE A 126 -11.27 0.76 -2.28
N ALA A 127 -12.09 -0.15 -1.79
CA ALA A 127 -11.85 -0.82 -0.53
C ALA A 127 -12.51 -2.19 -0.49
N ARG A 128 -11.88 -3.14 0.20
CA ARG A 128 -12.53 -4.40 0.54
C ARG A 128 -13.71 -4.11 1.46
N ILE A 129 -14.85 -4.79 1.24
CA ILE A 129 -16.04 -4.60 2.08
C ILE A 129 -15.83 -5.31 3.41
N THR A 130 -15.31 -4.58 4.38
CA THR A 130 -15.00 -5.03 5.74
C THR A 130 -15.30 -3.92 6.74
N PRO A 131 -15.63 -4.21 8.00
CA PRO A 131 -16.03 -3.21 8.99
C PRO A 131 -15.03 -2.07 9.17
N PHE A 132 -13.73 -2.37 9.25
CA PHE A 132 -12.69 -1.36 9.48
C PHE A 132 -12.53 -0.35 8.32
N LYS A 133 -13.10 -0.64 7.15
CA LYS A 133 -13.14 0.28 6.00
C LYS A 133 -14.22 1.35 6.12
N ARG A 134 -15.11 1.24 7.11
CA ARG A 134 -16.09 2.26 7.49
C ARG A 134 -16.91 2.82 6.32
N HIS A 135 -17.43 1.92 5.46
CA HIS A 135 -18.20 2.32 4.27
C HIS A 135 -19.38 3.23 4.61
N TYR A 136 -19.99 3.06 5.79
CA TYR A 136 -21.11 3.87 6.26
C TYR A 136 -20.84 5.39 6.23
N LEU A 137 -19.58 5.80 6.36
CA LEU A 137 -19.19 7.21 6.25
C LEU A 137 -19.45 7.82 4.85
N ALA A 138 -19.70 7.00 3.84
CA ALA A 138 -20.00 7.45 2.49
C ALA A 138 -21.51 7.49 2.16
N GLU A 139 -22.41 7.24 3.13
CA GLU A 139 -23.84 7.02 2.87
C GLU A 139 -24.57 8.26 2.32
N GLN A 140 -24.07 9.48 2.59
CA GLN A 140 -24.70 10.71 2.11
C GLN A 140 -24.17 11.18 0.74
N ILE A 141 -23.28 10.41 0.11
CA ILE A 141 -22.74 10.76 -1.22
C ILE A 141 -23.73 10.35 -2.30
N ARG A 142 -24.16 11.29 -3.14
CA ARG A 142 -25.23 11.10 -4.12
C ARG A 142 -24.86 10.17 -5.27
N LYS A 143 -23.65 10.36 -5.87
CA LYS A 143 -23.15 9.56 -6.99
C LYS A 143 -21.88 8.83 -6.56
N LEU A 144 -22.05 7.78 -5.79
CA LEU A 144 -20.96 6.97 -5.24
C LEU A 144 -20.66 5.77 -6.11
N HIS A 145 -19.37 5.51 -6.34
CA HIS A 145 -18.89 4.26 -6.93
C HIS A 145 -18.09 3.48 -5.89
N LEU A 146 -18.54 2.30 -5.52
CA LEU A 146 -17.87 1.37 -4.63
C LEU A 146 -17.16 0.30 -5.46
N ILE A 147 -15.85 0.15 -5.29
CA ILE A 147 -15.08 -0.92 -5.92
C ILE A 147 -14.42 -1.75 -4.82
N GLY A 148 -14.77 -3.02 -4.77
CA GLY A 148 -14.18 -3.91 -3.79
C GLY A 148 -14.76 -5.32 -3.83
N SER A 149 -14.12 -6.20 -3.11
CA SER A 149 -14.59 -7.57 -2.91
C SER A 149 -14.80 -7.83 -1.42
N TYR A 150 -15.47 -8.92 -1.12
CA TYR A 150 -15.63 -9.45 0.22
C TYR A 150 -15.24 -10.94 0.23
N SER A 151 -14.93 -11.48 1.39
CA SER A 151 -14.77 -12.91 1.60
C SER A 151 -16.12 -13.54 2.03
N GLU A 152 -16.27 -14.85 1.91
CA GLU A 152 -17.48 -15.54 2.39
C GLU A 152 -17.78 -15.28 3.87
N LYS A 153 -16.74 -15.07 4.68
CA LYS A 153 -16.88 -14.71 6.10
C LYS A 153 -17.51 -13.31 6.31
N GLU A 154 -17.40 -12.45 5.31
CA GLU A 154 -17.87 -11.06 5.33
C GLU A 154 -19.19 -10.87 4.56
N LYS A 155 -19.79 -11.95 4.08
CA LYS A 155 -21.00 -11.92 3.24
C LYS A 155 -22.19 -11.22 3.89
N GLU A 156 -22.40 -11.44 5.18
CA GLU A 156 -23.48 -10.78 5.92
C GLU A 156 -23.21 -9.27 6.01
N TYR A 157 -22.00 -8.88 6.42
CA TYR A 157 -21.59 -7.47 6.46
C TYR A 157 -21.69 -6.82 5.08
N PHE A 158 -21.29 -7.53 4.03
CA PHE A 158 -21.44 -7.06 2.65
C PHE A 158 -22.90 -6.77 2.32
N THR A 159 -23.80 -7.70 2.60
CA THR A 159 -25.24 -7.55 2.30
C THR A 159 -25.83 -6.35 3.06
N GLN A 160 -25.51 -6.20 4.33
CA GLN A 160 -25.93 -5.05 5.15
C GLN A 160 -25.36 -3.74 4.61
N THR A 161 -24.05 -3.72 4.28
CA THR A 161 -23.38 -2.52 3.76
C THR A 161 -24.01 -2.08 2.44
N ILE A 162 -24.17 -2.99 1.47
CA ILE A 162 -24.69 -2.61 0.14
C ILE A 162 -26.14 -2.13 0.21
N SER A 163 -26.95 -2.66 1.13
CA SER A 163 -28.33 -2.18 1.30
C SER A 163 -28.42 -0.72 1.79
N GLN A 164 -27.38 -0.18 2.41
CA GLN A 164 -27.30 1.22 2.82
C GLN A 164 -27.04 2.16 1.64
N PHE A 165 -26.64 1.64 0.49
CA PHE A 165 -26.25 2.41 -0.68
C PHE A 165 -27.12 2.11 -1.93
N PRO A 166 -28.43 2.33 -1.88
CA PRO A 166 -29.35 1.90 -2.96
C PRO A 166 -29.04 2.56 -4.32
N ASN A 167 -28.40 3.74 -4.30
CA ASN A 167 -28.05 4.50 -5.50
C ASN A 167 -26.57 4.41 -5.89
N ALA A 168 -25.75 3.73 -5.11
CA ALA A 168 -24.33 3.56 -5.44
C ALA A 168 -24.15 2.53 -6.55
N VAL A 169 -23.18 2.79 -7.41
CA VAL A 169 -22.69 1.76 -8.34
C VAL A 169 -21.68 0.92 -7.60
N TRP A 170 -21.94 -0.37 -7.51
CA TRP A 170 -20.99 -1.30 -6.94
C TRP A 170 -20.36 -2.18 -8.02
N THR A 171 -19.03 -2.29 -8.00
CA THR A 171 -18.28 -3.13 -8.93
C THR A 171 -17.35 -4.06 -8.14
N GLN A 172 -17.62 -5.35 -8.25
CA GLN A 172 -16.76 -6.39 -7.69
C GLN A 172 -15.64 -6.72 -8.69
N LYS A 173 -14.42 -6.88 -8.21
CA LYS A 173 -13.31 -7.42 -9.01
C LYS A 173 -13.00 -6.68 -10.31
N VAL A 174 -12.63 -5.42 -10.20
CA VAL A 174 -11.98 -4.72 -11.30
C VAL A 174 -10.56 -5.26 -11.43
N PRO A 175 -10.15 -5.78 -12.60
CA PRO A 175 -8.77 -6.15 -12.83
C PRO A 175 -7.84 -4.97 -12.58
N SER A 176 -6.72 -5.18 -11.90
CA SER A 176 -5.80 -4.10 -11.50
C SER A 176 -5.32 -3.23 -12.68
N PHE A 177 -5.33 -3.78 -13.88
CA PHE A 177 -4.99 -3.07 -15.11
C PHE A 177 -6.01 -1.97 -15.48
N PHE A 178 -7.27 -2.14 -15.10
CA PHE A 178 -8.35 -1.18 -15.42
C PHE A 178 -8.68 -0.24 -14.25
N ILE A 179 -8.09 -0.43 -13.09
CA ILE A 179 -8.43 0.35 -11.89
C ILE A 179 -8.23 1.85 -12.10
N GLY A 180 -7.16 2.25 -12.80
CA GLY A 180 -6.88 3.66 -13.10
C GLY A 180 -7.98 4.29 -13.99
N GLN A 181 -8.58 3.53 -14.89
CA GLN A 181 -9.69 4.02 -15.72
C GLN A 181 -10.96 4.25 -14.89
N GLU A 182 -11.21 3.40 -13.90
CA GLU A 182 -12.34 3.60 -12.97
C GLU A 182 -12.11 4.82 -12.06
N ILE A 183 -10.87 4.99 -11.57
CA ILE A 183 -10.50 6.17 -10.76
C ILE A 183 -10.77 7.47 -11.52
N CYS A 184 -10.42 7.54 -12.80
CA CYS A 184 -10.61 8.74 -13.61
C CYS A 184 -12.08 9.16 -13.83
N LYS A 185 -13.04 8.32 -13.44
CA LYS A 185 -14.49 8.61 -13.56
C LYS A 185 -15.05 9.37 -12.35
N ALA A 186 -14.28 9.53 -11.26
CA ALA A 186 -14.72 10.18 -10.03
C ALA A 186 -14.10 11.57 -9.86
N ALA A 187 -14.81 12.45 -9.16
CA ALA A 187 -14.32 13.77 -8.80
C ALA A 187 -13.27 13.69 -7.68
N CYS A 188 -13.43 12.75 -6.74
CA CYS A 188 -12.45 12.46 -5.70
C CYS A 188 -12.42 10.98 -5.32
N GLY A 189 -11.31 10.54 -4.72
CA GLY A 189 -11.17 9.23 -4.08
C GLY A 189 -11.46 9.31 -2.58
N LEU A 190 -11.95 8.23 -1.98
CA LEU A 190 -12.20 8.14 -0.55
C LEU A 190 -11.15 7.31 0.16
N ALA A 191 -10.77 7.74 1.35
CA ALA A 191 -9.85 7.05 2.24
C ALA A 191 -10.40 7.09 3.67
N LEU A 192 -11.29 6.18 4.02
CA LEU A 192 -12.13 6.26 5.22
C LEU A 192 -11.76 5.29 6.35
N SER A 193 -10.83 4.35 6.13
CA SER A 193 -10.41 3.39 7.17
C SER A 193 -9.71 4.09 8.34
N ALA A 194 -9.96 3.62 9.58
CA ALA A 194 -9.33 4.17 10.77
C ALA A 194 -7.86 3.77 10.92
N VAL A 195 -7.48 2.63 10.36
CA VAL A 195 -6.12 2.09 10.42
C VAL A 195 -5.74 1.49 9.07
N GLU A 196 -4.55 1.79 8.59
CA GLU A 196 -3.98 1.20 7.36
C GLU A 196 -2.45 1.16 7.46
N GLY A 197 -1.81 0.22 6.76
CA GLY A 197 -0.38 0.31 6.51
C GLY A 197 -0.07 1.49 5.58
N ALA A 198 -0.31 1.30 4.29
CA ALA A 198 -0.37 2.41 3.32
C ALA A 198 -1.38 2.01 2.24
N MET A 199 -2.59 2.49 2.34
CA MET A 199 -3.69 2.18 1.43
C MET A 199 -3.29 2.43 -0.03
N PHE A 200 -3.15 1.37 -0.83
CA PHE A 200 -2.70 1.47 -2.22
C PHE A 200 -3.54 2.44 -3.06
N SER A 201 -4.85 2.43 -2.85
CA SER A 201 -5.76 3.29 -3.61
C SER A 201 -5.46 4.79 -3.42
N CYS A 202 -4.90 5.23 -2.28
CA CYS A 202 -4.46 6.63 -2.11
C CYS A 202 -3.37 7.01 -3.11
N GLY A 203 -2.35 6.16 -3.29
CA GLY A 203 -1.34 6.37 -4.32
C GLY A 203 -1.90 6.27 -5.75
N GLU A 204 -2.86 5.36 -5.97
CA GLU A 204 -3.52 5.20 -7.27
C GLU A 204 -4.38 6.41 -7.62
N TYR A 205 -5.12 6.99 -6.66
CA TYR A 205 -5.86 8.23 -6.85
C TYR A 205 -4.94 9.36 -7.26
N SER A 206 -3.85 9.58 -6.50
CA SER A 206 -2.88 10.63 -6.79
C SER A 206 -2.19 10.44 -8.14
N LEU A 207 -1.86 9.20 -8.52
CA LEU A 207 -1.29 8.91 -9.84
C LEU A 207 -2.27 9.13 -10.98
N CYS A 208 -3.57 9.00 -10.74
CA CYS A 208 -4.61 9.39 -11.70
C CYS A 208 -4.89 10.90 -11.67
N GLY A 209 -4.30 11.66 -10.75
CA GLY A 209 -4.57 13.08 -10.59
C GLY A 209 -5.97 13.36 -9.99
N VAL A 210 -6.44 12.47 -9.13
CA VAL A 210 -7.73 12.55 -8.44
C VAL A 210 -7.46 12.91 -6.98
N PRO A 211 -8.05 14.01 -6.45
CA PRO A 211 -7.89 14.42 -5.08
C PRO A 211 -8.57 13.46 -4.11
N VAL A 212 -8.24 13.54 -2.82
CA VAL A 212 -8.69 12.58 -1.81
C VAL A 212 -9.49 13.27 -0.71
N VAL A 213 -10.59 12.65 -0.31
CA VAL A 213 -11.25 12.91 0.98
C VAL A 213 -10.77 11.86 1.96
N ASN A 214 -10.17 12.33 3.05
CA ASN A 214 -9.51 11.53 4.06
C ASN A 214 -10.18 11.74 5.43
N THR A 215 -10.11 10.73 6.29
CA THR A 215 -10.51 10.82 7.71
C THR A 215 -9.31 10.55 8.60
N GLY A 216 -9.39 10.80 9.90
CA GLY A 216 -8.32 10.44 10.83
C GLY A 216 -7.94 8.95 10.73
N ASN A 217 -6.62 8.64 10.74
CA ASN A 217 -6.14 7.25 10.71
C ASN A 217 -4.81 7.07 11.43
N LEU A 218 -4.52 5.82 11.79
CA LEU A 218 -3.20 5.35 12.15
C LEU A 218 -2.54 4.67 10.94
N GLY A 219 -1.25 4.91 10.74
CA GLY A 219 -0.44 4.34 9.67
C GLY A 219 -0.19 5.28 8.49
N GLY A 220 0.43 4.74 7.44
CA GLY A 220 1.01 5.52 6.34
C GLY A 220 0.07 5.80 5.17
N ARG A 221 -1.24 5.74 5.37
CA ARG A 221 -2.24 5.93 4.29
C ARG A 221 -2.05 7.23 3.52
N ASP A 222 -1.73 8.30 4.20
CA ASP A 222 -1.64 9.67 3.69
C ASP A 222 -0.21 10.21 3.56
N THR A 223 0.80 9.45 3.95
CA THR A 223 2.22 9.88 3.95
C THR A 223 2.70 10.46 2.61
N LEU A 224 2.16 10.00 1.50
CA LEU A 224 2.53 10.46 0.16
C LEU A 224 1.45 11.31 -0.53
N LEU A 225 0.37 11.67 0.17
CA LEU A 225 -0.66 12.52 -0.40
C LEU A 225 -0.18 13.98 -0.39
N PRO A 226 -0.24 14.71 -1.53
CA PRO A 226 0.06 16.13 -1.54
C PRO A 226 -0.98 16.89 -0.72
N GLU A 227 -0.57 17.73 0.22
CA GLU A 227 -1.48 18.48 1.13
C GLU A 227 -2.58 19.23 0.39
N PHE A 228 -2.23 19.89 -0.73
CA PHE A 228 -3.18 20.65 -1.53
C PHE A 228 -4.24 19.79 -2.22
N ALA A 229 -4.05 18.47 -2.30
CA ALA A 229 -4.94 17.51 -2.95
C ALA A 229 -5.70 16.62 -1.95
N VAL A 230 -5.69 16.97 -0.66
CA VAL A 230 -6.37 16.23 0.40
C VAL A 230 -7.31 17.15 1.18
N ARG A 231 -8.49 16.64 1.48
CA ARG A 231 -9.41 17.24 2.44
C ARG A 231 -9.66 16.26 3.57
N TYR A 232 -9.58 16.74 4.79
CA TYR A 232 -9.86 15.93 5.97
C TYR A 232 -11.29 16.15 6.43
N ALA A 233 -12.01 15.05 6.58
CA ALA A 233 -13.36 14.99 7.14
C ALA A 233 -13.32 14.43 8.56
N GLU A 234 -14.25 14.87 9.38
CA GLU A 234 -14.57 14.18 10.64
C GLU A 234 -15.17 12.80 10.34
N ASP A 235 -15.19 11.92 11.34
CA ASP A 235 -15.71 10.56 11.23
C ASP A 235 -17.25 10.50 11.20
N THR A 236 -17.86 11.37 10.36
CA THR A 236 -19.32 11.42 10.15
C THR A 236 -19.66 11.46 8.66
N PRO A 237 -20.79 10.87 8.25
CA PRO A 237 -21.23 10.89 6.85
C PRO A 237 -21.42 12.31 6.30
N GLU A 238 -21.92 13.23 7.14
CA GLU A 238 -22.13 14.63 6.80
C GLU A 238 -20.83 15.33 6.43
N SER A 239 -19.81 15.18 7.27
CA SER A 239 -18.50 15.80 7.03
C SER A 239 -17.82 15.21 5.80
N VAL A 240 -17.92 13.90 5.58
CA VAL A 240 -17.40 13.25 4.38
C VAL A 240 -18.10 13.78 3.12
N ALA A 241 -19.44 13.89 3.14
CA ALA A 241 -20.19 14.41 2.00
C ALA A 241 -19.86 15.89 1.71
N GLU A 242 -19.67 16.72 2.74
CA GLU A 242 -19.24 18.10 2.59
C GLU A 242 -17.88 18.21 1.88
N GLN A 243 -16.89 17.39 2.26
CA GLN A 243 -15.57 17.39 1.62
C GLN A 243 -15.62 16.85 0.19
N VAL A 244 -16.53 15.92 -0.10
CA VAL A 244 -16.78 15.45 -1.48
C VAL A 244 -17.39 16.58 -2.33
N ASP A 245 -18.39 17.30 -1.81
CA ASP A 245 -18.99 18.45 -2.49
C ASP A 245 -17.97 19.57 -2.71
N TYR A 246 -17.04 19.78 -1.77
CA TYR A 246 -15.92 20.72 -1.97
C TYR A 246 -15.13 20.37 -3.23
N TRP A 247 -14.72 19.10 -3.44
CA TRP A 247 -13.98 18.70 -4.63
C TRP A 247 -14.81 18.71 -5.91
N GLY A 248 -16.12 18.59 -5.80
CA GLY A 248 -17.04 18.78 -6.91
C GLY A 248 -17.00 20.22 -7.47
N ASN A 249 -16.80 21.19 -6.58
CA ASN A 249 -16.82 22.64 -6.87
C ASN A 249 -15.42 23.26 -7.04
N ASN A 250 -14.38 22.67 -6.44
CA ASN A 250 -13.01 23.19 -6.42
C ASN A 250 -12.07 22.20 -7.12
N ARG A 251 -11.74 22.47 -8.37
CA ARG A 251 -10.96 21.55 -9.19
C ARG A 251 -9.49 21.91 -9.21
N ILE A 252 -8.64 20.92 -9.05
CA ILE A 252 -7.19 21.02 -9.20
C ILE A 252 -6.79 20.32 -10.50
N SER A 253 -5.73 20.78 -11.13
CA SER A 253 -5.15 20.11 -12.30
C SER A 253 -4.71 18.67 -11.95
N PRO A 254 -5.19 17.65 -12.65
CA PRO A 254 -4.73 16.29 -12.42
C PRO A 254 -3.20 16.11 -12.56
N GLY A 255 -2.56 16.89 -13.44
CA GLY A 255 -1.12 16.90 -13.59
C GLY A 255 -0.41 17.35 -12.32
N GLU A 256 -0.88 18.45 -11.71
CA GLU A 256 -0.29 18.96 -10.45
C GLU A 256 -0.40 17.97 -9.30
N ILE A 257 -1.54 17.28 -9.15
CA ILE A 257 -1.71 16.25 -8.12
C ILE A 257 -0.71 15.11 -8.34
N ARG A 258 -0.60 14.61 -9.58
CA ARG A 258 0.37 13.56 -9.92
C ARG A 258 1.82 14.00 -9.65
N GLU A 259 2.20 15.19 -10.07
CA GLU A 259 3.54 15.73 -9.86
C GLU A 259 3.86 15.88 -8.38
N GLY A 260 2.93 16.38 -7.59
CA GLY A 260 3.07 16.45 -6.13
C GLY A 260 3.32 15.08 -5.49
N PHE A 261 2.52 14.09 -5.87
CA PHE A 261 2.72 12.71 -5.39
C PHE A 261 4.07 12.14 -5.84
N LEU A 262 4.44 12.30 -7.12
CA LEU A 262 5.70 11.78 -7.65
C LEU A 262 6.92 12.41 -7.00
N LYS A 263 6.85 13.70 -6.65
CA LYS A 263 7.92 14.37 -5.90
C LYS A 263 8.17 13.68 -4.56
N LEU A 264 7.14 13.45 -3.77
CA LEU A 264 7.22 12.77 -2.47
C LEU A 264 7.68 11.30 -2.63
N ALA A 265 7.11 10.59 -3.60
CA ALA A 265 7.44 9.21 -3.87
C ALA A 265 8.90 9.03 -4.33
N ASN A 266 9.43 9.94 -5.16
CA ASN A 266 10.80 9.86 -5.64
C ASN A 266 11.81 10.09 -4.53
N GLN A 267 11.55 11.00 -3.58
CA GLN A 267 12.41 11.19 -2.41
C GLN A 267 12.59 9.87 -1.62
N GLN A 268 11.51 9.14 -1.41
CA GLN A 268 11.58 7.85 -0.72
C GLN A 268 12.24 6.75 -1.57
N LYS A 269 12.04 6.75 -2.88
CA LYS A 269 12.73 5.82 -3.79
C LYS A 269 14.25 6.05 -3.80
N GLU A 270 14.67 7.31 -3.85
CA GLU A 270 16.09 7.70 -3.82
C GLU A 270 16.75 7.23 -2.53
N LEU A 271 16.10 7.46 -1.38
CA LEU A 271 16.57 6.96 -0.08
C LEU A 271 16.79 5.44 -0.10
N VAL A 272 15.83 4.68 -0.60
CA VAL A 272 15.96 3.21 -0.68
C VAL A 272 17.02 2.79 -1.70
N GLN A 273 17.14 3.50 -2.81
CA GLN A 273 18.19 3.25 -3.82
C GLN A 273 19.58 3.46 -3.22
N ASP A 274 19.77 4.56 -2.49
CA ASP A 274 21.06 4.90 -1.85
C ASP A 274 21.40 3.90 -0.74
N LEU A 275 20.42 3.50 0.05
CA LEU A 275 20.57 2.44 1.05
C LEU A 275 21.07 1.15 0.39
N ILE A 276 20.42 0.69 -0.68
CA ILE A 276 20.81 -0.53 -1.38
C ILE A 276 22.20 -0.41 -2.01
N ASN A 277 22.50 0.72 -2.63
CA ASN A 277 23.82 0.99 -3.22
C ASN A 277 24.92 0.97 -2.15
N SER A 278 24.66 1.58 -0.99
CA SER A 278 25.59 1.59 0.15
C SER A 278 25.88 0.16 0.66
N ILE A 279 24.83 -0.65 0.80
CA ILE A 279 24.97 -2.05 1.25
C ILE A 279 25.74 -2.87 0.19
N ALA A 280 25.44 -2.66 -1.07
CA ALA A 280 26.06 -3.41 -2.18
C ALA A 280 27.50 -2.96 -2.47
N GLY A 281 27.92 -1.78 -2.01
CA GLY A 281 29.21 -1.15 -2.37
C GLY A 281 29.32 -0.78 -3.86
N LYS A 282 28.21 -0.77 -4.57
CA LYS A 282 28.12 -0.46 -6.00
C LYS A 282 26.70 -0.03 -6.37
N LYS A 283 26.56 0.61 -7.53
CA LYS A 283 25.23 0.92 -8.07
C LYS A 283 24.49 -0.37 -8.42
N VAL A 284 23.36 -0.59 -7.74
CA VAL A 284 22.42 -1.68 -8.00
C VAL A 284 21.25 -1.10 -8.76
N TYR A 285 20.91 -1.71 -9.87
CA TYR A 285 19.73 -1.31 -10.61
C TYR A 285 18.48 -1.83 -9.89
N LEU A 286 17.76 -0.94 -9.23
CA LEU A 286 16.40 -1.27 -8.83
C LEU A 286 15.57 -1.35 -10.09
N PRO A 287 15.00 -2.50 -10.43
CA PRO A 287 14.16 -2.56 -11.60
C PRO A 287 13.03 -1.53 -11.43
N HIS A 288 12.73 -0.76 -12.48
CA HIS A 288 11.63 0.22 -12.54
C HIS A 288 10.26 -0.35 -12.11
N LYS A 289 10.21 -1.61 -11.82
CA LYS A 289 9.06 -2.41 -11.42
C LYS A 289 9.25 -3.04 -10.03
N LEU A 290 9.95 -2.39 -9.12
CA LEU A 290 9.83 -2.72 -7.70
C LEU A 290 8.49 -2.20 -7.15
N ASN A 291 7.50 -2.25 -7.97
CA ASN A 291 6.12 -2.20 -7.56
C ASN A 291 5.79 -3.57 -6.96
N ILE A 292 5.99 -3.67 -5.67
CA ILE A 292 5.70 -4.86 -4.88
C ILE A 292 4.26 -5.32 -5.14
N ARG A 293 3.32 -4.41 -5.36
CA ARG A 293 1.94 -4.73 -5.73
C ARG A 293 1.79 -5.38 -7.10
N CYS A 294 2.54 -4.96 -8.10
CA CYS A 294 2.47 -5.56 -9.44
C CYS A 294 3.05 -6.96 -9.50
N ARG A 295 3.75 -7.34 -8.49
CA ARG A 295 4.50 -8.58 -8.45
C ARG A 295 3.95 -9.56 -7.46
N LEU A 296 3.41 -9.06 -6.41
CA LEU A 296 2.55 -9.76 -5.52
C LEU A 296 1.14 -9.47 -6.03
N LEU A 297 0.66 -10.26 -6.97
CA LEU A 297 -0.77 -10.38 -7.12
C LEU A 297 -1.29 -10.60 -5.71
N PRO A 298 -2.23 -9.76 -5.22
CA PRO A 298 -2.72 -9.91 -3.88
C PRO A 298 -3.13 -11.36 -3.70
N HIS A 299 -2.54 -12.02 -2.71
CA HIS A 299 -2.80 -13.41 -2.34
C HIS A 299 -2.29 -14.52 -3.29
N THR A 300 -1.64 -14.21 -4.38
CA THR A 300 -0.95 -15.24 -5.16
C THR A 300 0.54 -15.15 -4.89
N LYS A 301 1.03 -16.06 -4.09
CA LYS A 301 2.46 -16.28 -3.80
C LYS A 301 3.34 -16.48 -5.02
N LEU A 302 2.90 -16.05 -6.24
CA LEU A 302 3.26 -16.93 -7.30
C LEU A 302 3.83 -16.39 -8.54
N LEU A 303 3.83 -15.25 -8.95
CA LEU A 303 4.10 -15.15 -10.39
C LEU A 303 5.19 -14.23 -10.84
N HIS A 304 5.70 -13.36 -10.03
CA HIS A 304 6.61 -12.36 -10.57
C HIS A 304 7.81 -12.10 -9.67
N GLY A 305 8.93 -12.64 -10.04
CA GLY A 305 10.20 -12.33 -9.42
C GLY A 305 10.55 -13.21 -8.22
N ILE A 306 9.77 -14.23 -8.00
CA ILE A 306 10.10 -15.27 -7.05
C ILE A 306 11.17 -16.14 -7.70
N ARG A 307 12.36 -16.07 -7.18
CA ARG A 307 13.47 -16.93 -7.58
C ARG A 307 13.92 -17.71 -6.36
N ARG A 308 14.38 -18.93 -6.58
CA ARG A 308 15.08 -19.64 -5.52
C ARG A 308 16.20 -18.76 -5.00
N VAL A 309 16.22 -18.57 -3.71
CA VAL A 309 17.35 -17.98 -3.01
C VAL A 309 18.42 -19.06 -3.00
N LYS A 310 19.27 -19.09 -4.04
CA LYS A 310 20.45 -19.92 -4.10
C LYS A 310 21.67 -19.10 -3.81
#